data_ba882c51903087613c91e69059002e07
#
_entry.id   ba882c51903087613c91e69059002e07
#
_cell.length_a   1.000
_cell.length_b   1.000
_cell.length_c   1.000
_cell.angle_alpha   90.00
_cell.angle_beta   90.00
_cell.angle_gamma   90.00
#
_symmetry.space_group_name_H-M   'P 1'
#
loop_
_entity.id
_entity.type
_entity.pdbx_description
1 polymer ?
#
loop_
_entity_poly.entity_id
_entity_poly.type
_entity_poly.pdbx_seq_one_letter_code
_entity_poly.pdbx_strand_id
1 'polypeptide(L)'
;MLKDKAYEYFITKDHNCAETVLLAISEEYGLGIGPEEMKLVSAFGGGMGCEMLCGVLAGSMAALGKMAVNGRAHATENFGPLCAGLFEAFKAKLGSVKCSELKKMYRNDEVRCLKTVELGLEAFEAYAKEKGLVPVKE
;
A
#
# COMPACT_ATOMS: atom_id res chain seq x y z
N MET A 1 -11.13 3.72 10.34
CA MET A 1 -10.87 3.41 8.94
C MET A 1 -9.38 3.30 8.69
N LEU A 2 -9.00 2.46 7.76
CA LEU A 2 -7.58 2.20 7.48
C LEU A 2 -6.78 3.47 7.19
N LYS A 3 -7.35 4.39 6.43
CA LYS A 3 -6.64 5.64 6.08
C LYS A 3 -6.28 6.48 7.30
N ASP A 4 -6.98 6.30 8.41
CA ASP A 4 -6.73 7.11 9.60
C ASP A 4 -5.39 6.78 10.25
N LYS A 5 -4.76 5.66 9.87
CA LYS A 5 -3.44 5.28 10.36
C LYS A 5 -2.30 5.96 9.60
N ALA A 6 -2.61 6.62 8.48
CA ALA A 6 -1.59 7.21 7.61
C ALA A 6 -0.75 8.27 8.31
N TYR A 7 -1.39 9.19 8.99
CA TYR A 7 -0.67 10.30 9.61
C TYR A 7 0.35 9.81 10.64
N GLU A 8 -0.05 8.87 11.49
CA GLU A 8 0.82 8.35 12.55
C GLU A 8 2.09 7.74 11.97
N TYR A 9 1.96 6.88 10.98
CA TYR A 9 3.14 6.23 10.40
C TYR A 9 3.94 7.15 9.50
N PHE A 10 3.26 7.96 8.67
CA PHE A 10 3.94 8.75 7.66
C PHE A 10 4.57 10.03 8.23
N ILE A 11 3.84 10.74 9.07
CA ILE A 11 4.29 12.02 9.60
C ILE A 11 4.94 11.84 10.96
N THR A 12 4.23 11.26 11.93
CA THR A 12 4.73 11.18 13.30
C THR A 12 5.95 10.27 13.40
N LYS A 13 5.89 9.08 12.80
CA LYS A 13 7.00 8.11 12.84
C LYS A 13 7.97 8.24 11.67
N ASP A 14 7.67 9.12 10.74
CA ASP A 14 8.54 9.45 9.61
C ASP A 14 8.92 8.27 8.73
N HIS A 15 7.99 7.35 8.49
CA HIS A 15 8.19 6.29 7.51
C HIS A 15 7.94 6.81 6.10
N ASN A 16 8.54 6.16 5.10
CA ASN A 16 8.23 6.53 3.73
C ASN A 16 6.86 5.95 3.31
N CYS A 17 6.42 6.28 2.09
CA CYS A 17 5.08 5.91 1.64
C CYS A 17 4.85 4.39 1.61
N ALA A 18 5.84 3.62 1.14
CA ALA A 18 5.70 2.17 1.05
C ALA A 18 5.69 1.52 2.43
N GLU A 19 6.59 1.96 3.32
CA GLU A 19 6.62 1.47 4.70
C GLU A 19 5.31 1.79 5.41
N THR A 20 4.81 3.01 5.23
CA THR A 20 3.58 3.45 5.88
C THR A 20 2.40 2.56 5.53
N VAL A 21 2.19 2.30 4.22
CA VAL A 21 1.03 1.50 3.84
C VAL A 21 1.17 0.06 4.28
N LEU A 22 2.37 -0.50 4.22
CA LEU A 22 2.58 -1.87 4.70
C LEU A 22 2.28 -1.99 6.19
N LEU A 23 2.79 -1.05 6.99
CA LEU A 23 2.57 -1.07 8.44
C LEU A 23 1.11 -0.81 8.80
N ALA A 24 0.46 0.12 8.12
CA ALA A 24 -0.95 0.41 8.37
C ALA A 24 -1.83 -0.80 8.05
N ILE A 25 -1.60 -1.43 6.91
CA ILE A 25 -2.34 -2.61 6.51
C ILE A 25 -2.04 -3.78 7.46
N SER A 26 -0.78 -3.93 7.85
CA SER A 26 -0.39 -4.98 8.79
C SER A 26 -1.14 -4.84 10.12
N GLU A 27 -1.21 -3.62 10.64
CA GLU A 27 -1.90 -3.38 11.91
C GLU A 27 -3.39 -3.69 11.78
N GLU A 28 -4.03 -3.23 10.71
CA GLU A 28 -5.47 -3.41 10.51
C GLU A 28 -5.85 -4.86 10.24
N TYR A 29 -5.03 -5.57 9.48
CA TYR A 29 -5.36 -6.93 9.01
C TYR A 29 -4.63 -8.02 9.78
N GLY A 30 -3.82 -7.67 10.79
CA GLY A 30 -3.16 -8.65 11.64
C GLY A 30 -2.07 -9.44 10.93
N LEU A 31 -1.27 -8.79 10.08
CA LEU A 31 -0.26 -9.49 9.28
C LEU A 31 1.03 -9.79 10.03
N GLY A 32 1.27 -9.12 11.15
CA GLY A 32 2.45 -9.37 11.96
C GLY A 32 3.75 -8.90 11.33
N ILE A 33 3.71 -7.84 10.53
CA ILE A 33 4.92 -7.29 9.90
C ILE A 33 5.75 -6.58 10.96
N GLY A 34 6.99 -7.06 11.17
CA GLY A 34 7.93 -6.44 12.09
C GLY A 34 8.92 -5.55 11.36
N PRO A 35 9.87 -4.96 12.13
CA PRO A 35 10.83 -4.03 11.54
C PRO A 35 11.70 -4.64 10.43
N GLU A 36 12.03 -5.92 10.55
CA GLU A 36 12.87 -6.56 9.52
C GLU A 36 12.10 -6.79 8.22
N GLU A 37 10.85 -7.22 8.32
CA GLU A 37 10.03 -7.42 7.12
C GLU A 37 9.71 -6.08 6.44
N MET A 38 9.50 -5.03 7.24
CA MET A 38 9.25 -3.69 6.70
C MET A 38 10.38 -3.24 5.76
N LYS A 39 11.61 -3.61 6.06
CA LYS A 39 12.76 -3.22 5.24
C LYS A 39 12.64 -3.70 3.80
N LEU A 40 11.90 -4.78 3.55
CA LEU A 40 11.71 -5.31 2.21
C LEU A 40 11.03 -4.32 1.26
N VAL A 41 10.28 -3.36 1.78
CA VAL A 41 9.60 -2.37 0.95
C VAL A 41 10.24 -0.99 1.04
N SER A 42 11.28 -0.81 1.86
CA SER A 42 11.87 0.52 2.08
C SER A 42 12.39 1.16 0.80
N ALA A 43 12.90 0.35 -0.13
CA ALA A 43 13.42 0.88 -1.40
C ALA A 43 12.32 1.28 -2.39
N PHE A 44 11.06 1.03 -2.07
CA PHE A 44 9.95 1.40 -2.97
C PHE A 44 9.52 2.86 -2.80
N GLY A 45 9.94 3.52 -1.74
CA GLY A 45 9.58 4.92 -1.50
C GLY A 45 10.09 5.83 -2.62
N GLY A 46 9.33 6.91 -2.85
CA GLY A 46 9.70 7.85 -3.91
C GLY A 46 9.65 7.23 -5.30
N GLY A 47 8.79 6.24 -5.51
CA GLY A 47 8.68 5.56 -6.80
C GLY A 47 9.97 4.86 -7.18
N MET A 48 10.49 4.02 -6.31
CA MET A 48 11.78 3.31 -6.47
C MET A 48 12.94 4.30 -6.48
N GLY A 49 12.78 5.44 -5.78
CA GLY A 49 13.82 6.48 -5.72
C GLY A 49 13.97 7.29 -7.00
N CYS A 50 13.15 7.03 -8.01
CA CYS A 50 13.26 7.71 -9.30
C CYS A 50 11.90 8.15 -9.86
N GLU A 51 10.92 8.27 -8.99
CA GLU A 51 9.59 8.78 -9.29
C GLU A 51 8.81 7.97 -10.35
N MET A 52 9.08 6.66 -10.39
CA MET A 52 8.38 5.75 -11.29
C MET A 52 7.12 5.19 -10.62
N LEU A 53 7.05 3.90 -10.36
CA LEU A 53 5.86 3.31 -9.74
C LEU A 53 5.67 3.83 -8.32
N CYS A 54 4.46 4.27 -8.02
CA CYS A 54 4.15 4.82 -6.69
C CYS A 54 4.41 3.81 -5.58
N GLY A 55 5.18 4.25 -4.56
CA GLY A 55 5.50 3.41 -3.40
C GLY A 55 4.28 2.99 -2.60
N VAL A 56 3.22 3.81 -2.61
CA VAL A 56 1.97 3.45 -1.94
C VAL A 56 1.37 2.21 -2.59
N LEU A 57 1.37 2.16 -3.93
CA LEU A 57 0.88 0.99 -4.64
C LEU A 57 1.79 -0.22 -4.42
N ALA A 58 3.11 -0.01 -4.51
CA ALA A 58 4.07 -1.11 -4.34
C ALA A 58 3.97 -1.70 -2.92
N GLY A 59 3.87 -0.85 -1.90
CA GLY A 59 3.70 -1.32 -0.51
C GLY A 59 2.38 -2.06 -0.31
N SER A 60 1.31 -1.57 -0.97
CA SER A 60 0.01 -2.25 -0.94
C SER A 60 0.09 -3.64 -1.56
N MET A 61 0.85 -3.77 -2.67
CA MET A 61 1.07 -5.07 -3.31
C MET A 61 1.82 -6.03 -2.39
N ALA A 62 2.81 -5.52 -1.65
CA ALA A 62 3.53 -6.35 -0.68
C ALA A 62 2.57 -6.89 0.38
N ALA A 63 1.69 -6.04 0.89
CA ALA A 63 0.68 -6.46 1.87
C ALA A 63 -0.27 -7.50 1.27
N LEU A 64 -0.71 -7.27 0.03
CA LEU A 64 -1.59 -8.20 -0.66
C LEU A 64 -0.95 -9.58 -0.78
N GLY A 65 0.33 -9.62 -1.12
CA GLY A 65 1.06 -10.88 -1.21
C GLY A 65 1.07 -11.63 0.11
N LYS A 66 1.32 -10.90 1.20
CA LYS A 66 1.31 -11.51 2.54
C LYS A 66 -0.06 -12.07 2.89
N MET A 67 -1.12 -11.37 2.50
CA MET A 67 -2.49 -11.77 2.82
C MET A 67 -2.98 -12.95 1.99
N ALA A 68 -2.62 -13.01 0.71
CA ALA A 68 -3.27 -13.89 -0.25
C ALA A 68 -2.47 -15.11 -0.68
N VAL A 69 -1.14 -15.07 -0.57
CA VAL A 69 -0.30 -16.15 -1.11
C VAL A 69 -0.30 -17.37 -0.19
N ASN A 70 -0.55 -18.54 -0.80
CA ASN A 70 -0.47 -19.84 -0.13
C ASN A 70 0.82 -20.52 -0.61
N GLY A 71 1.87 -20.45 0.19
CA GLY A 71 3.16 -21.02 -0.11
C GLY A 71 3.97 -20.21 -1.10
N ARG A 72 3.47 -20.09 -2.32
CA ARG A 72 4.14 -19.28 -3.35
C ARG A 72 3.11 -18.77 -4.37
N ALA A 73 3.51 -17.75 -5.12
CA ALA A 73 2.57 -17.07 -6.03
C ALA A 73 1.94 -18.01 -7.04
N HIS A 74 2.73 -18.82 -7.73
CA HIS A 74 2.19 -19.70 -8.76
C HIS A 74 1.33 -20.84 -8.21
N ALA A 75 1.44 -21.14 -6.92
CA ALA A 75 0.58 -22.12 -6.27
C ALA A 75 -0.71 -21.51 -5.73
N THR A 76 -0.85 -20.18 -5.84
CA THR A 76 -2.03 -19.47 -5.34
C THR A 76 -2.96 -19.19 -6.50
N GLU A 77 -4.17 -19.79 -6.44
CA GLU A 77 -5.15 -19.67 -7.51
C GLU A 77 -5.59 -18.22 -7.68
N ASN A 78 -5.65 -17.76 -8.94
CA ASN A 78 -6.12 -16.42 -9.31
C ASN A 78 -5.31 -15.27 -8.72
N PHE A 79 -4.06 -15.52 -8.30
CA PHE A 79 -3.25 -14.46 -7.66
C PHE A 79 -2.90 -13.35 -8.66
N GLY A 80 -2.51 -13.70 -9.90
CA GLY A 80 -2.20 -12.68 -10.90
C GLY A 80 -3.37 -11.73 -11.14
N PRO A 81 -4.57 -12.23 -11.43
CA PRO A 81 -5.76 -11.39 -11.57
C PRO A 81 -6.06 -10.56 -10.32
N LEU A 82 -5.81 -11.10 -9.12
CA LEU A 82 -6.01 -10.36 -7.89
C LEU A 82 -5.08 -9.14 -7.82
N CYS A 83 -3.82 -9.33 -8.19
CA CYS A 83 -2.86 -8.22 -8.24
C CYS A 83 -3.25 -7.17 -9.28
N ALA A 84 -3.63 -7.63 -10.49
CA ALA A 84 -4.03 -6.72 -11.55
C ALA A 84 -5.26 -5.91 -11.14
N GLY A 85 -6.18 -6.52 -10.42
CA GLY A 85 -7.36 -5.81 -9.92
C GLY A 85 -7.03 -4.73 -8.93
N LEU A 86 -6.08 -4.97 -8.03
CA LEU A 86 -5.65 -3.94 -7.09
C LEU A 86 -4.98 -2.78 -7.82
N PHE A 87 -4.13 -3.09 -8.81
CA PHE A 87 -3.50 -2.07 -9.64
C PHE A 87 -4.56 -1.16 -10.28
N GLU A 88 -5.59 -1.75 -10.88
CA GLU A 88 -6.64 -0.99 -11.53
C GLU A 88 -7.50 -0.21 -10.54
N ALA A 89 -7.77 -0.76 -9.37
CA ALA A 89 -8.53 -0.07 -8.32
C ALA A 89 -7.77 1.17 -7.83
N PHE A 90 -6.46 1.03 -7.63
CA PHE A 90 -5.60 2.14 -7.23
C PHE A 90 -5.61 3.24 -8.31
N LYS A 91 -5.38 2.84 -9.56
CA LYS A 91 -5.34 3.77 -10.69
C LYS A 91 -6.66 4.53 -10.84
N ALA A 92 -7.77 3.81 -10.71
CA ALA A 92 -9.10 4.44 -10.82
C ALA A 92 -9.33 5.46 -9.69
N LYS A 93 -8.88 5.13 -8.48
CA LYS A 93 -9.10 6.01 -7.32
C LYS A 93 -8.20 7.24 -7.36
N LEU A 94 -6.93 7.07 -7.71
CA LEU A 94 -5.95 8.16 -7.63
C LEU A 94 -5.71 8.88 -8.95
N GLY A 95 -6.03 8.26 -10.08
CA GLY A 95 -5.86 8.85 -11.40
C GLY A 95 -4.55 8.49 -12.10
N SER A 96 -3.61 7.86 -11.40
CA SER A 96 -2.34 7.45 -11.96
C SER A 96 -1.70 6.44 -11.01
N VAL A 97 -0.66 5.75 -11.49
CA VAL A 97 0.18 4.88 -10.65
C VAL A 97 1.61 5.39 -10.62
N LYS A 98 1.90 6.48 -11.32
CA LYS A 98 3.26 7.00 -11.45
C LYS A 98 3.53 8.07 -10.38
N CYS A 99 4.62 7.88 -9.64
CA CYS A 99 4.98 8.76 -8.53
C CYS A 99 5.05 10.23 -8.96
N SER A 100 5.71 10.53 -10.09
CA SER A 100 5.85 11.91 -10.55
C SER A 100 4.51 12.57 -10.84
N GLU A 101 3.55 11.81 -11.39
CA GLU A 101 2.22 12.34 -11.68
C GLU A 101 1.40 12.55 -10.41
N LEU A 102 1.48 11.62 -9.48
CA LEU A 102 0.75 11.71 -8.22
C LEU A 102 1.29 12.85 -7.35
N LYS A 103 2.61 13.10 -7.39
CA LYS A 103 3.19 14.24 -6.70
C LYS A 103 2.60 15.55 -7.19
N LYS A 104 2.43 15.70 -8.50
CA LYS A 104 1.83 16.91 -9.07
C LYS A 104 0.40 17.12 -8.60
N MET A 105 -0.33 16.03 -8.39
CA MET A 105 -1.75 16.09 -8.01
C MET A 105 -1.96 16.29 -6.52
N TYR A 106 -1.16 15.66 -5.68
CA TYR A 106 -1.49 15.53 -4.26
C TYR A 106 -0.42 16.00 -3.28
N ARG A 107 0.85 16.12 -3.70
CA ARG A 107 1.93 16.46 -2.78
C ARG A 107 1.90 17.94 -2.41
N ASN A 108 2.17 18.24 -1.13
CA ASN A 108 2.42 19.62 -0.69
C ASN A 108 3.60 19.62 0.28
N ASP A 109 4.10 20.83 0.57
CA ASP A 109 5.31 20.98 1.41
C ASP A 109 5.05 20.71 2.89
N GLU A 110 3.80 20.83 3.33
CA GLU A 110 3.46 20.69 4.74
C GLU A 110 3.42 19.23 5.17
N VAL A 111 2.74 18.37 4.38
CA VAL A 111 2.55 16.96 4.73
C VAL A 111 3.03 16.00 3.64
N ARG A 112 3.80 16.51 2.70
CA ARG A 112 4.39 15.71 1.63
C ARG A 112 3.31 14.93 0.87
N CYS A 113 3.46 13.60 0.75
CA CYS A 113 2.53 12.76 -0.01
C CYS A 113 1.44 12.13 0.87
N LEU A 114 1.11 12.75 2.00
CA LEU A 114 0.10 12.18 2.91
C LEU A 114 -1.22 11.90 2.21
N LYS A 115 -1.66 12.82 1.35
CA LYS A 115 -2.94 12.62 0.62
C LYS A 115 -2.91 11.38 -0.25
N THR A 116 -1.78 11.16 -0.95
CA THR A 116 -1.60 9.94 -1.76
C THR A 116 -1.68 8.69 -0.89
N VAL A 117 -1.03 8.71 0.28
CA VAL A 117 -1.07 7.59 1.21
C VAL A 117 -2.51 7.31 1.66
N GLU A 118 -3.23 8.36 2.04
CA GLU A 118 -4.63 8.22 2.49
C GLU A 118 -5.51 7.64 1.40
N LEU A 119 -5.43 8.17 0.19
CA LEU A 119 -6.23 7.68 -0.94
C LEU A 119 -5.88 6.25 -1.30
N GLY A 120 -4.58 5.90 -1.25
CA GLY A 120 -4.14 4.55 -1.52
C GLY A 120 -4.66 3.55 -0.49
N LEU A 121 -4.68 3.93 0.78
CA LEU A 121 -5.24 3.08 1.83
C LEU A 121 -6.75 2.92 1.66
N GLU A 122 -7.46 3.97 1.25
CA GLU A 122 -8.88 3.86 0.94
C GLU A 122 -9.11 2.89 -0.22
N ALA A 123 -8.30 2.99 -1.27
CA ALA A 123 -8.42 2.09 -2.41
C ALA A 123 -8.17 0.64 -2.01
N PHE A 124 -7.15 0.41 -1.19
CA PHE A 124 -6.83 -0.92 -0.71
C PHE A 124 -7.98 -1.50 0.13
N GLU A 125 -8.49 -0.72 1.07
CA GLU A 125 -9.55 -1.17 1.98
C GLU A 125 -10.80 -1.55 1.19
N ALA A 126 -11.21 -0.71 0.23
CA ALA A 126 -12.38 -0.99 -0.59
C ALA A 126 -12.17 -2.24 -1.44
N TYR A 127 -10.99 -2.39 -2.03
CA TYR A 127 -10.68 -3.55 -2.86
C TYR A 127 -10.65 -4.84 -2.04
N ALA A 128 -10.00 -4.80 -0.88
CA ALA A 128 -9.92 -5.95 0.01
C ALA A 128 -11.32 -6.41 0.44
N LYS A 129 -12.19 -5.45 0.75
CA LYS A 129 -13.57 -5.74 1.13
C LYS A 129 -14.33 -6.39 -0.02
N GLU A 130 -14.19 -5.86 -1.23
CA GLU A 130 -14.81 -6.40 -2.42
C GLU A 130 -14.39 -7.84 -2.68
N LYS A 131 -13.11 -8.17 -2.44
CA LYS A 131 -12.56 -9.50 -2.69
C LYS A 131 -12.68 -10.45 -1.50
N GLY A 132 -13.31 -10.01 -0.42
CA GLY A 132 -13.49 -10.86 0.75
C GLY A 132 -12.23 -11.09 1.57
N LEU A 133 -11.22 -10.24 1.41
CA LEU A 133 -10.03 -10.30 2.23
C LEU A 133 -10.33 -9.60 3.56
N VAL A 134 -10.32 -10.37 4.63
CA VAL A 134 -10.72 -9.86 5.94
C VAL A 134 -9.54 -9.84 6.90
N PRO A 135 -9.60 -8.99 7.96
CA PRO A 135 -8.55 -8.98 8.95
C PRO A 135 -8.35 -10.36 9.58
N VAL A 136 -7.09 -10.69 9.85
CA VAL A 136 -6.77 -11.91 10.60
C VAL A 136 -7.20 -11.67 12.05
N LYS A 137 -8.01 -12.58 12.60
CA LYS A 137 -8.49 -12.47 13.96
C LYS A 137 -7.97 -13.62 14.79
N GLU A 138 -7.62 -13.32 16.04
CA GLU A 138 -7.20 -14.31 17.01
C GLU A 138 -8.35 -15.17 17.48
#